data_76b8e7ca35a24de47d769438eb9b2609
#
_entry.id   76b8e7ca35a24de47d769438eb9b2609
#
_cell.length_a   1.000
_cell.length_b   1.000
_cell.length_c   1.000
_cell.angle_alpha   90.00
_cell.angle_beta   90.00
_cell.angle_gamma   90.00
#
_symmetry.space_group_name_H-M   'P 1'
#
loop_
_entity.id
_entity.type
_entity.pdbx_description
1 polymer ?
#
loop_
_entity_poly.entity_id
_entity_poly.type
_entity_poly.pdbx_seq_one_letter_code
_entity_poly.pdbx_strand_id
1 'polypeptide(L)'
;MFFCSIWRPLNGPVLTTPLAVLDARSLRRNDLVEADVVFPHHCDEGYEVRYNADHRWFYKSNMAGNNAIMFKMFDTNIDEAQGMSAPASVITWQCRRSLYDCYVVVCVHSAFVDPSIGSENIPRASVEMRAIVLD
;
A
#
# COMPACT_ATOMS: atom_id res chain seq x y z
N MET A 1 -2.24 8.09 17.00
CA MET A 1 -1.29 6.99 16.64
C MET A 1 -1.48 6.63 15.18
N PHE A 2 -0.40 6.47 14.42
CA PHE A 2 -0.51 5.98 13.04
C PHE A 2 0.64 5.01 12.69
N PHE A 3 0.39 4.16 11.70
CA PHE A 3 1.39 3.28 11.12
C PHE A 3 1.82 3.83 9.78
N CYS A 4 3.13 3.85 9.53
CA CYS A 4 3.67 4.20 8.23
C CYS A 4 4.63 3.13 7.73
N SER A 5 4.70 3.02 6.41
CA SER A 5 5.71 2.24 5.70
C SER A 5 6.70 3.17 5.03
N ILE A 6 7.98 2.81 5.13
CA ILE A 6 9.06 3.43 4.37
C ILE A 6 9.62 2.37 3.45
N TRP A 7 9.44 2.57 2.16
CA TRP A 7 9.89 1.66 1.12
C TRP A 7 11.01 2.28 0.29
N ARG A 8 12.05 1.51 0.00
CA ARG A 8 13.13 1.93 -0.89
C ARG A 8 13.69 0.78 -1.71
N PRO A 9 14.16 1.03 -2.95
CA PRO A 9 14.95 0.04 -3.68
C PRO A 9 16.34 -0.11 -3.07
N LEU A 10 16.89 -1.31 -3.16
CA LEU A 10 18.27 -1.63 -2.76
C LEU A 10 19.22 -1.58 -3.95
N ASN A 11 18.72 -1.98 -5.09
CA ASN A 11 19.42 -1.86 -6.38
C ASN A 11 18.62 -0.89 -7.24
N GLY A 12 19.20 0.12 -7.73
CA GLY A 12 18.53 1.10 -8.58
C GLY A 12 19.33 1.42 -9.82
N PRO A 13 18.71 2.09 -10.79
CA PRO A 13 17.33 2.54 -10.82
C PRO A 13 16.34 1.40 -11.02
N VAL A 14 15.14 1.56 -10.43
CA VAL A 14 14.03 0.60 -10.61
C VAL A 14 13.45 0.80 -12.01
N LEU A 15 13.58 -0.22 -12.83
CA LEU A 15 13.12 -0.21 -14.22
C LEU A 15 11.88 -1.11 -14.41
N THR A 16 11.98 -2.38 -14.01
CA THR A 16 11.04 -3.42 -14.42
C THR A 16 9.76 -3.51 -13.59
N THR A 17 9.84 -3.28 -12.28
CA THR A 17 8.71 -3.49 -11.34
C THR A 17 8.64 -2.36 -10.32
N PRO A 18 8.29 -1.14 -10.74
CA PRO A 18 8.17 -0.03 -9.81
C PRO A 18 7.04 -0.25 -8.81
N LEU A 19 7.14 0.41 -7.65
CA LEU A 19 6.04 0.50 -6.68
C LEU A 19 5.15 1.65 -7.08
N ALA A 20 3.85 1.37 -7.25
CA ALA A 20 2.81 2.35 -7.45
C ALA A 20 1.99 2.51 -6.17
N VAL A 21 1.50 3.71 -5.94
CA VAL A 21 0.56 4.07 -4.87
C VAL A 21 -0.70 4.65 -5.48
N LEU A 22 -1.85 4.30 -4.92
CA LEU A 22 -3.14 4.78 -5.37
C LEU A 22 -3.50 6.08 -4.65
N ASP A 23 -4.00 7.06 -5.39
CA ASP A 23 -4.64 8.23 -4.81
C ASP A 23 -5.93 7.81 -4.09
N ALA A 24 -5.92 7.89 -2.77
CA ALA A 24 -7.04 7.48 -1.92
C ALA A 24 -8.36 8.17 -2.29
N ARG A 25 -8.31 9.40 -2.84
CA ARG A 25 -9.50 10.13 -3.30
C ARG A 25 -10.16 9.51 -4.53
N SER A 26 -9.44 8.64 -5.25
CA SER A 26 -9.96 7.91 -6.41
C SER A 26 -10.50 6.52 -6.05
N LEU A 27 -10.32 6.07 -4.82
CA LEU A 27 -10.78 4.78 -4.34
C LEU A 27 -12.17 4.91 -3.70
N ARG A 28 -13.08 4.02 -4.06
CA ARG A 28 -14.43 3.93 -3.50
C ARG A 28 -14.53 2.73 -2.57
N ARG A 29 -15.38 2.83 -1.55
CA ARG A 29 -15.62 1.71 -0.61
C ARG A 29 -16.04 0.41 -1.34
N ASN A 30 -16.80 0.52 -2.41
CA ASN A 30 -17.26 -0.62 -3.18
C ASN A 30 -16.15 -1.28 -4.04
N ASP A 31 -15.01 -0.63 -4.17
CA ASP A 31 -13.85 -1.18 -4.86
C ASP A 31 -13.06 -2.14 -3.95
N LEU A 32 -13.36 -2.15 -2.65
CA LEU A 32 -12.72 -2.99 -1.65
C LEU A 32 -13.45 -4.31 -1.51
N VAL A 33 -12.70 -5.39 -1.52
CA VAL A 33 -13.17 -6.76 -1.30
C VAL A 33 -12.45 -7.32 -0.10
N GLU A 34 -13.19 -7.74 0.91
CA GLU A 34 -12.61 -8.44 2.05
C GLU A 34 -11.98 -9.74 1.58
N ALA A 35 -10.77 -10.00 2.01
CA ALA A 35 -9.99 -11.17 1.65
C ALA A 35 -9.25 -11.71 2.87
N ASP A 36 -9.40 -13.01 3.12
CA ASP A 36 -8.70 -13.69 4.19
C ASP A 36 -7.35 -14.23 3.69
N VAL A 37 -6.30 -13.98 4.46
CA VAL A 37 -4.99 -14.58 4.25
C VAL A 37 -4.79 -15.68 5.28
N VAL A 38 -4.95 -16.92 4.86
CA VAL A 38 -4.95 -18.08 5.75
C VAL A 38 -3.56 -18.68 5.88
N PHE A 39 -3.05 -18.73 7.11
CA PHE A 39 -1.82 -19.41 7.49
C PHE A 39 -2.15 -20.65 8.33
N PRO A 40 -1.23 -21.61 8.48
CA PRO A 40 -1.48 -22.83 9.27
C PRO A 40 -1.89 -22.56 10.73
N HIS A 41 -1.51 -21.43 11.30
CA HIS A 41 -1.69 -21.12 12.71
C HIS A 41 -2.50 -19.85 13.00
N HIS A 42 -2.82 -19.05 11.97
CA HIS A 42 -3.61 -17.84 12.10
C HIS A 42 -4.25 -17.44 10.76
N CYS A 43 -5.25 -16.59 10.85
CA CYS A 43 -5.89 -15.98 9.69
C CYS A 43 -5.83 -14.46 9.86
N ASP A 44 -5.34 -13.78 8.83
CA ASP A 44 -5.41 -12.32 8.75
C ASP A 44 -6.48 -11.91 7.76
N GLU A 45 -7.11 -10.80 8.05
CA GLU A 45 -8.06 -10.16 7.13
C GLU A 45 -7.39 -8.96 6.47
N GLY A 46 -7.63 -8.85 5.19
CA GLY A 46 -7.17 -7.74 4.38
C GLY A 46 -8.23 -7.30 3.38
N TYR A 47 -7.86 -6.41 2.50
CA TYR A 47 -8.69 -6.00 1.39
C TYR A 47 -7.94 -6.17 0.09
N GLU A 48 -8.62 -6.73 -0.90
CA GLU A 48 -8.23 -6.63 -2.29
C GLU A 48 -8.96 -5.47 -2.95
N VAL A 49 -8.37 -4.90 -3.98
CA VAL A 49 -8.95 -3.77 -4.69
C VAL A 49 -9.40 -4.20 -6.09
N ARG A 50 -10.70 -4.05 -6.34
CA ARG A 50 -11.24 -4.23 -7.68
C ARG A 50 -10.75 -3.13 -8.61
N TYR A 51 -10.53 -3.49 -9.85
CA TYR A 51 -10.25 -2.51 -10.89
C TYR A 51 -11.40 -1.50 -11.03
N ASN A 52 -11.03 -0.23 -11.09
CA ASN A 52 -11.92 0.86 -11.42
C ASN A 52 -11.19 1.84 -12.34
N ALA A 53 -11.82 2.25 -13.45
CA ALA A 53 -11.21 3.15 -14.41
C ALA A 53 -10.92 4.56 -13.84
N ASP A 54 -11.60 4.92 -12.74
CA ASP A 54 -11.39 6.20 -12.06
C ASP A 54 -10.15 6.18 -11.13
N HIS A 55 -9.54 5.02 -10.91
CA HIS A 55 -8.36 4.89 -10.06
C HIS A 55 -7.17 5.64 -10.65
N ARG A 56 -6.53 6.47 -9.81
CA ARG A 56 -5.34 7.24 -10.19
C ARG A 56 -4.12 6.71 -9.47
N TRP A 57 -3.28 6.01 -10.22
CA TRP A 57 -2.05 5.43 -9.72
C TRP A 57 -0.86 6.32 -10.01
N PHE A 58 0.04 6.43 -9.05
CA PHE A 58 1.27 7.20 -9.14
C PHE A 58 2.47 6.32 -8.82
N TYR A 59 3.52 6.49 -9.56
CA TYR A 59 4.80 5.86 -9.29
C TYR A 59 5.95 6.79 -9.64
N LYS A 60 7.13 6.53 -9.07
CA LYS A 60 8.35 7.24 -9.44
C LYS A 60 9.14 6.38 -10.43
N SER A 61 9.24 6.84 -11.68
CA SER A 61 10.08 6.20 -12.68
C SER A 61 11.56 6.32 -12.31
N ASN A 62 12.34 5.33 -12.68
CA ASN A 62 13.81 5.30 -12.47
C ASN A 62 14.20 5.59 -11.01
N MET A 63 13.44 5.09 -10.06
CA MET A 63 13.69 5.35 -8.64
C MET A 63 15.03 4.77 -8.22
N ALA A 64 15.93 5.63 -7.79
CA ALA A 64 17.30 5.26 -7.38
C ALA A 64 17.34 4.75 -5.94
N GLY A 65 18.40 4.01 -5.58
CA GLY A 65 18.55 3.44 -4.24
C GLY A 65 18.68 4.45 -3.09
N ASN A 66 18.92 5.73 -3.38
CA ASN A 66 18.92 6.82 -2.41
C ASN A 66 17.55 7.52 -2.27
N ASN A 67 16.53 7.08 -2.99
CA ASN A 67 15.16 7.56 -2.82
C ASN A 67 14.37 6.62 -1.92
N ALA A 68 13.39 7.16 -1.21
CA ALA A 68 12.42 6.40 -0.45
C ALA A 68 11.01 6.96 -0.68
N ILE A 69 10.01 6.10 -0.56
CA ILE A 69 8.60 6.46 -0.51
C ILE A 69 8.12 6.16 0.91
N MET A 70 7.53 7.15 1.55
CA MET A 70 6.85 6.97 2.83
C MET A 70 5.34 7.12 2.62
N PHE A 71 4.58 6.19 3.13
CA PHE A 71 3.12 6.21 3.04
C PHE A 71 2.49 5.71 4.32
N LYS A 72 1.30 6.24 4.62
CA LYS A 72 0.54 5.92 5.82
C LYS A 72 -0.25 4.63 5.59
N MET A 73 -0.15 3.69 6.52
CA MET A 73 -0.84 2.40 6.49
C MET A 73 -2.11 2.39 7.35
N PHE A 74 -2.13 3.17 8.42
CA PHE A 74 -3.22 3.23 9.38
C PHE A 74 -3.15 4.53 10.17
N ASP A 75 -4.32 5.07 10.55
CA ASP A 75 -4.42 6.24 11.41
C ASP A 75 -5.63 6.12 12.35
N THR A 76 -5.44 6.46 13.61
CA THR A 76 -6.54 6.55 14.59
C THR A 76 -7.25 7.90 14.57
N ASN A 77 -6.72 8.89 13.85
CA ASN A 77 -7.36 10.18 13.72
C ASN A 77 -8.44 10.15 12.62
N ILE A 78 -9.70 10.08 13.04
CA ILE A 78 -10.86 10.00 12.16
C ILE A 78 -11.01 11.24 11.26
N ASP A 79 -10.64 12.42 11.76
CA ASP A 79 -10.79 13.67 11.01
C ASP A 79 -9.80 13.74 9.85
N GLU A 80 -8.57 13.28 10.06
CA GLU A 80 -7.60 13.13 8.97
C GLU A 80 -7.98 11.97 8.04
N ALA A 81 -8.60 10.91 8.58
CA ALA A 81 -9.09 9.79 7.79
C ALA A 81 -10.27 10.18 6.89
N GLN A 82 -11.15 11.06 7.33
CA GLN A 82 -12.30 11.52 6.54
C GLN A 82 -11.90 12.45 5.38
N GLY A 83 -10.80 13.19 5.51
CA GLY A 83 -10.24 14.00 4.43
C GLY A 83 -9.59 13.14 3.32
N MET A 84 -9.31 11.89 3.60
CA MET A 84 -8.82 10.87 2.67
C MET A 84 -9.89 9.79 2.59
N SER A 85 -10.93 10.03 1.81
CA SER A 85 -12.06 9.11 1.69
C SER A 85 -11.66 7.81 1.03
N ALA A 86 -11.09 6.92 1.75
CA ALA A 86 -11.24 5.48 1.66
C ALA A 86 -10.09 4.69 2.31
N PRO A 87 -10.42 3.56 2.88
CA PRO A 87 -9.43 2.59 3.31
C PRO A 87 -8.93 1.85 2.11
N ALA A 88 -7.66 1.60 1.99
CA ALA A 88 -7.25 0.44 1.28
C ALA A 88 -5.78 0.11 1.35
N SER A 89 -5.46 -1.09 1.59
CA SER A 89 -4.20 -1.69 1.24
C SER A 89 -4.42 -2.92 0.40
N VAL A 90 -3.49 -3.14 -0.47
CA VAL A 90 -3.21 -4.49 -0.90
C VAL A 90 -2.47 -5.13 0.27
N ILE A 91 -3.12 -6.09 0.91
CA ILE A 91 -2.58 -6.90 2.02
C ILE A 91 -1.97 -6.07 3.15
N THR A 92 -2.79 -5.59 4.04
CA THR A 92 -2.36 -5.20 5.39
C THR A 92 -2.92 -6.17 6.40
N TRP A 93 -2.03 -6.67 7.20
CA TRP A 93 -2.29 -7.53 8.32
C TRP A 93 -3.16 -6.81 9.34
N GLN A 94 -4.42 -7.19 9.46
CA GLN A 94 -5.30 -6.69 10.48
C GLN A 94 -5.67 -7.82 11.43
N CYS A 95 -5.17 -7.72 12.65
CA CYS A 95 -5.56 -8.64 13.73
C CYS A 95 -6.99 -8.29 14.17
N ARG A 96 -7.94 -9.20 14.01
CA ARG A 96 -9.27 -9.08 14.62
C ARG A 96 -9.16 -9.19 16.14
N ARG A 97 -8.91 -8.10 16.83
CA ARG A 97 -9.21 -7.94 18.25
C ARG A 97 -9.36 -6.48 18.60
N SER A 98 -10.47 -5.87 18.27
CA SER A 98 -11.04 -4.79 19.09
C SER A 98 -12.45 -4.39 18.65
N LEU A 99 -13.30 -4.22 19.62
CA LEU A 99 -14.72 -3.85 19.59
C LEU A 99 -14.98 -2.36 19.27
N TYR A 100 -14.10 -1.72 18.50
CA TYR A 100 -14.28 -0.32 18.11
C TYR A 100 -14.22 -0.21 16.59
N ASP A 101 -15.19 0.51 16.01
CA ASP A 101 -15.18 0.90 14.59
C ASP A 101 -13.89 1.66 14.28
N CYS A 102 -12.86 0.93 13.89
CA CYS A 102 -11.59 1.51 13.50
C CYS A 102 -11.66 1.81 12.01
N TYR A 103 -11.79 3.07 11.65
CA TYR A 103 -11.66 3.52 10.26
C TYR A 103 -10.18 3.45 9.89
N VAL A 104 -9.85 2.50 9.04
CA VAL A 104 -8.49 2.29 8.57
C VAL A 104 -8.26 3.13 7.34
N VAL A 105 -7.37 4.11 7.43
CA VAL A 105 -6.84 4.82 6.28
C VAL A 105 -5.60 4.09 5.83
N VAL A 106 -5.65 3.48 4.67
CA VAL A 106 -4.53 2.70 4.16
C VAL A 106 -4.17 3.14 2.77
N CYS A 107 -2.89 3.36 2.51
CA CYS A 107 -2.39 3.63 1.18
C CYS A 107 -2.33 2.34 0.36
N VAL A 108 -3.22 2.20 -0.60
CA VAL A 108 -3.14 1.11 -1.59
C VAL A 108 -1.86 1.26 -2.38
N HIS A 109 -1.11 0.19 -2.43
CA HIS A 109 0.13 0.14 -3.20
C HIS A 109 0.31 -1.23 -3.83
N SER A 110 0.94 -1.27 -4.98
CA SER A 110 1.23 -2.51 -5.70
C SER A 110 2.46 -2.33 -6.58
N ALA A 111 3.18 -3.41 -6.80
CA ALA A 111 4.15 -3.46 -7.87
C ALA A 111 3.44 -3.79 -9.19
N PHE A 112 3.93 -3.23 -10.28
CA PHE A 112 3.42 -3.54 -11.60
C PHE A 112 4.58 -3.76 -12.58
N VAL A 113 4.32 -4.47 -13.65
CA VAL A 113 5.29 -4.64 -14.74
C VAL A 113 5.06 -3.53 -15.74
N ASP A 114 6.09 -2.73 -16.01
CA ASP A 114 6.04 -1.74 -17.07
C ASP A 114 6.23 -2.44 -18.43
N PRO A 115 5.20 -2.48 -19.30
CA PRO A 115 5.29 -3.21 -20.56
C PRO A 115 6.21 -2.54 -21.57
N SER A 116 6.60 -1.29 -21.34
CA SER A 116 7.53 -0.56 -22.22
C SER A 116 9.00 -0.96 -22.02
N ILE A 117 9.28 -1.70 -20.93
CA ILE A 117 10.64 -2.08 -20.53
C ILE A 117 10.88 -3.56 -20.83
N GLY A 118 11.91 -3.85 -21.59
CA GLY A 118 12.29 -5.22 -21.95
C GLY A 118 12.63 -6.10 -20.75
N SER A 119 12.41 -7.40 -20.91
CA SER A 119 12.59 -8.42 -19.86
C SER A 119 14.05 -8.67 -19.43
N GLU A 120 15.03 -8.06 -20.08
CA GLU A 120 16.46 -8.27 -19.81
C GLU A 120 17.02 -7.44 -18.65
N ASN A 121 16.17 -6.67 -17.99
CA ASN A 121 16.61 -5.79 -16.92
C ASN A 121 16.73 -6.52 -15.57
N ILE A 122 17.63 -6.03 -14.74
CA ILE A 122 17.89 -6.56 -13.40
C ILE A 122 16.60 -6.50 -12.55
N PRO A 123 16.16 -7.61 -11.96
CA PRO A 123 15.02 -7.61 -11.07
C PRO A 123 15.19 -6.64 -9.91
N ARG A 124 14.12 -5.97 -9.52
CA ARG A 124 14.10 -5.08 -8.36
C ARG A 124 14.41 -5.85 -7.08
N ALA A 125 15.37 -5.35 -6.30
CA ALA A 125 15.51 -5.65 -4.90
C ALA A 125 15.07 -4.43 -4.08
N SER A 126 14.28 -4.63 -3.04
CA SER A 126 13.75 -3.55 -2.21
C SER A 126 13.61 -3.98 -0.77
N VAL A 127 13.53 -3.00 0.12
CA VAL A 127 13.25 -3.17 1.54
C VAL A 127 12.08 -2.27 1.94
N GLU A 128 11.26 -2.77 2.85
CA GLU A 128 10.20 -2.02 3.50
C GLU A 128 10.41 -2.09 5.01
N MET A 129 10.29 -0.96 5.66
CA MET A 129 10.27 -0.83 7.11
C MET A 129 8.92 -0.27 7.54
N ARG A 130 8.32 -0.87 8.54
CA ARG A 130 7.08 -0.39 9.15
C ARG A 130 7.38 0.24 10.49
N ALA A 131 6.79 1.40 10.76
CA ALA A 131 6.95 2.14 11.99
C ALA A 131 5.59 2.52 12.58
N ILE A 132 5.52 2.49 13.91
CA ILE A 132 4.39 2.99 14.68
C ILE A 132 4.80 4.37 15.21
N VAL A 133 3.99 5.38 14.94
CA VAL A 133 4.16 6.72 15.48
C VAL A 133 3.12 6.92 16.57
N LEU A 134 3.61 7.20 17.77
CA LEU A 134 2.80 7.53 18.94
C LEU A 134 2.86 9.05 19.13
N ASP A 135 1.73 9.69 19.22
CA ASP A 135 1.49 11.11 19.53
C ASP A 135 0.98 11.29 20.95
#